data_0517f7a0e06dd9126fc4da6573db5edc
#
_entry.id   0517f7a0e06dd9126fc4da6573db5edc
#
_cell.length_a   1.000
_cell.length_b   1.000
_cell.length_c   1.000
_cell.angle_alpha   90.00
_cell.angle_beta   90.00
_cell.angle_gamma   90.00
#
_symmetry.space_group_name_H-M   'P 1'
#
loop_
_entity.id
_entity.type
_entity.pdbx_description
1 polymer ?
#
loop_
_entity_poly.entity_id
_entity_poly.type
_entity_poly.pdbx_seq_one_letter_code
_entity_poly.pdbx_strand_id
1 'polypeptide(L)'
;IGDEFHLLGHQTPVNIWQALNYILPGFMNSSYVISLLLISGGCVGVIMGTGAFDEMVNWALYKLQDKGVSVLVPIVFMVIAIHGGFGGGDSMIALVPLGVMMAKKLRLDPIMAVALTFFASFTGFAVGPRRISTAQLMMDVPMYSGFVERTVILLVIITIGMLYTLHYARKIAKDPTKSAMGNTDWMETYHAETGDEMEVVAFNPRAALVTVLFFAQYFVIVYMMTVLGMANTIMPAVQIPVAILCGLIYGQNLDKIGAAFAKGTSGMAFVAAVIGLAGTMSLVMENGNILHTIVYYACLPLRELSLGLASVGM
;
A
#
# COMPACT_ATOMS: atom_id res chain seq x y z
N ILE A 1 -11.76 28.66 6.61
CA ILE A 1 -12.58 29.08 5.45
C ILE A 1 -13.46 30.17 6.01
N GLY A 2 -13.31 31.42 5.46
CA GLY A 2 -14.10 32.58 5.92
C GLY A 2 -15.61 32.31 5.79
N ASP A 3 -16.38 32.90 6.67
CA ASP A 3 -17.79 32.59 6.88
C ASP A 3 -18.72 32.93 5.71
N GLU A 4 -18.23 33.65 4.69
CA GLU A 4 -19.03 33.99 3.51
C GLU A 4 -18.19 33.93 2.22
N PHE A 5 -18.71 33.21 1.21
CA PHE A 5 -18.18 33.20 -0.14
C PHE A 5 -18.65 34.40 -0.93
N HIS A 6 -17.75 35.23 -1.46
CA HIS A 6 -18.08 36.33 -2.35
C HIS A 6 -17.39 36.15 -3.70
N LEU A 7 -18.10 36.46 -4.76
CA LEU A 7 -17.50 36.61 -6.07
C LEU A 7 -16.69 37.91 -6.13
N LEU A 8 -15.42 37.79 -6.54
CA LEU A 8 -14.59 38.97 -6.81
C LEU A 8 -15.16 39.72 -8.02
N GLY A 9 -15.30 41.04 -7.92
CA GLY A 9 -15.77 41.88 -9.02
C GLY A 9 -14.78 42.02 -10.19
N HIS A 10 -13.62 41.37 -10.14
CA HIS A 10 -12.57 41.38 -11.15
C HIS A 10 -11.94 39.99 -11.30
N GLN A 11 -11.39 39.73 -12.46
CA GLN A 11 -10.64 38.48 -12.74
C GLN A 11 -9.17 38.63 -12.34
N THR A 12 -8.61 37.56 -11.79
CA THR A 12 -7.19 37.45 -11.41
C THR A 12 -6.51 36.33 -12.23
N PRO A 13 -6.37 36.50 -13.56
CA PRO A 13 -5.82 35.45 -14.41
C PRO A 13 -4.35 35.22 -14.11
N VAL A 14 -3.95 33.97 -13.93
CA VAL A 14 -2.56 33.53 -13.86
C VAL A 14 -2.11 33.18 -15.27
N ASN A 15 -1.10 33.90 -15.80
CA ASN A 15 -0.56 33.62 -17.11
C ASN A 15 0.41 32.41 -17.08
N ILE A 16 0.75 31.87 -18.25
CA ILE A 16 1.57 30.66 -18.37
C ILE A 16 2.95 30.83 -17.73
N TRP A 17 3.56 32.00 -17.83
CA TRP A 17 4.88 32.26 -17.26
C TRP A 17 4.83 32.33 -15.74
N GLN A 18 3.77 32.87 -15.18
CA GLN A 18 3.52 32.86 -13.73
C GLN A 18 3.29 31.42 -13.24
N ALA A 19 2.49 30.63 -13.96
CA ALA A 19 2.26 29.22 -13.62
C ALA A 19 3.57 28.41 -13.62
N LEU A 20 4.45 28.63 -14.60
CA LEU A 20 5.77 28.00 -14.63
C LEU A 20 6.66 28.45 -13.47
N ASN A 21 6.59 29.74 -13.08
CA ASN A 21 7.33 30.24 -11.92
C ASN A 21 6.84 29.64 -10.58
N TYR A 22 5.62 29.12 -10.50
CA TYR A 22 5.12 28.45 -9.30
C TYR A 22 5.61 27.01 -9.15
N ILE A 23 6.33 26.43 -10.12
CA ILE A 23 6.82 25.05 -10.01
C ILE A 23 7.72 24.89 -8.77
N LEU A 24 8.77 25.70 -8.65
CA LEU A 24 9.69 25.60 -7.51
C LEU A 24 9.00 25.93 -6.17
N PRO A 25 8.24 27.03 -6.03
CA PRO A 25 7.44 27.28 -4.84
C PRO A 25 6.48 26.14 -4.49
N GLY A 26 5.85 25.49 -5.47
CA GLY A 26 4.96 24.33 -5.24
C GLY A 26 5.68 23.15 -4.63
N PHE A 27 6.90 22.83 -5.11
CA PHE A 27 7.76 21.83 -4.50
C PHE A 27 8.19 22.23 -3.08
N MET A 28 8.53 23.49 -2.86
CA MET A 28 8.90 23.98 -1.52
C MET A 28 7.74 23.88 -0.55
N ASN A 29 6.52 24.25 -0.91
CA ASN A 29 5.33 24.11 -0.08
C ASN A 29 5.04 22.64 0.26
N SER A 30 5.31 21.72 -0.68
CA SER A 30 5.10 20.29 -0.49
C SER A 30 6.33 19.57 0.09
N SER A 31 7.43 20.28 0.38
CA SER A 31 8.73 19.69 0.75
C SER A 31 8.67 18.79 1.97
N TYR A 32 7.81 19.14 2.95
CA TYR A 32 7.60 18.34 4.15
C TYR A 32 7.05 16.94 3.82
N VAL A 33 6.00 16.88 3.01
CA VAL A 33 5.36 15.62 2.59
C VAL A 33 6.32 14.81 1.70
N ILE A 34 6.98 15.48 0.77
CA ILE A 34 8.00 14.87 -0.11
C ILE A 34 9.11 14.23 0.72
N SER A 35 9.65 14.95 1.70
CA SER A 35 10.74 14.46 2.56
C SER A 35 10.31 13.24 3.37
N LEU A 36 9.12 13.27 3.99
CA LEU A 36 8.59 12.13 4.73
C LEU A 36 8.39 10.91 3.83
N LEU A 37 7.88 11.11 2.61
CA LEU A 37 7.66 10.04 1.64
C LEU A 37 8.98 9.39 1.21
N LEU A 38 9.98 10.20 0.85
CA LEU A 38 11.29 9.72 0.40
C LEU A 38 12.02 8.95 1.49
N ILE A 39 12.03 9.47 2.72
CA ILE A 39 12.67 8.80 3.88
C ILE A 39 11.94 7.49 4.20
N SER A 40 10.61 7.51 4.28
CA SER A 40 9.82 6.28 4.53
C SER A 40 10.02 5.24 3.44
N GLY A 41 10.04 5.67 2.18
CA GLY A 41 10.33 4.77 1.05
C GLY A 41 11.71 4.14 1.15
N GLY A 42 12.72 4.91 1.53
CA GLY A 42 14.07 4.44 1.80
C GLY A 42 14.12 3.41 2.94
N CYS A 43 13.50 3.70 4.08
CA CYS A 43 13.45 2.81 5.23
C CYS A 43 12.75 1.46 4.91
N VAL A 44 11.59 1.53 4.25
CA VAL A 44 10.88 0.33 3.79
C VAL A 44 11.74 -0.42 2.76
N GLY A 45 12.43 0.29 1.86
CA GLY A 45 13.35 -0.30 0.89
C GLY A 45 14.48 -1.10 1.52
N VAL A 46 15.05 -0.64 2.64
CA VAL A 46 16.04 -1.39 3.43
C VAL A 46 15.44 -2.68 3.96
N ILE A 47 14.29 -2.60 4.63
CA ILE A 47 13.67 -3.77 5.27
C ILE A 47 13.23 -4.80 4.22
N MET A 48 12.57 -4.38 3.13
CA MET A 48 12.19 -5.26 2.03
C MET A 48 13.41 -5.81 1.29
N GLY A 49 14.48 -5.01 1.16
CA GLY A 49 15.75 -5.42 0.56
C GLY A 49 16.53 -6.46 1.35
N THR A 50 16.13 -6.78 2.59
CA THR A 50 16.67 -7.95 3.33
C THR A 50 16.15 -9.27 2.75
N GLY A 51 14.98 -9.30 2.12
CA GLY A 51 14.30 -10.53 1.73
C GLY A 51 13.64 -11.29 2.89
N ALA A 52 13.76 -10.77 4.12
CA ALA A 52 13.25 -11.42 5.33
C ALA A 52 11.74 -11.70 5.26
N PHE A 53 10.99 -10.77 4.68
CA PHE A 53 9.56 -10.93 4.56
C PHE A 53 9.19 -12.05 3.58
N ASP A 54 9.84 -12.09 2.41
CA ASP A 54 9.61 -13.12 1.40
C ASP A 54 9.98 -14.51 1.95
N GLU A 55 11.07 -14.60 2.71
CA GLU A 55 11.51 -15.82 3.37
C GLU A 55 10.49 -16.31 4.41
N MET A 56 9.92 -15.41 5.21
CA MET A 56 8.87 -15.75 6.17
C MET A 56 7.57 -16.18 5.50
N VAL A 57 7.19 -15.53 4.41
CA VAL A 57 6.02 -15.94 3.61
C VAL A 57 6.25 -17.33 3.03
N ASN A 58 7.40 -17.58 2.41
CA ASN A 58 7.76 -18.88 1.83
C ASN A 58 7.77 -19.99 2.89
N TRP A 59 8.34 -19.73 4.07
CA TRP A 59 8.29 -20.67 5.20
C TRP A 59 6.87 -20.99 5.66
N ALA A 60 6.03 -19.97 5.83
CA ALA A 60 4.66 -20.15 6.27
C ALA A 60 3.87 -21.00 5.26
N LEU A 61 4.08 -20.78 3.98
CA LEU A 61 3.44 -21.52 2.90
C LEU A 61 3.95 -22.95 2.81
N TYR A 62 5.27 -23.16 2.93
CA TYR A 62 5.85 -24.50 3.02
C TYR A 62 5.23 -25.30 4.16
N LYS A 63 5.11 -24.71 5.35
CA LYS A 63 4.54 -25.36 6.52
C LYS A 63 3.05 -25.70 6.37
N LEU A 64 2.34 -24.92 5.58
CA LEU A 64 0.88 -25.05 5.37
C LEU A 64 0.53 -25.83 4.09
N GLN A 65 1.52 -26.23 3.30
CA GLN A 65 1.32 -26.77 1.96
C GLN A 65 0.43 -28.02 1.88
N ASP A 66 0.39 -28.83 2.95
CA ASP A 66 -0.43 -30.04 3.00
C ASP A 66 -1.89 -29.77 3.42
N LYS A 67 -2.21 -28.51 3.73
CA LYS A 67 -3.58 -28.10 4.04
C LYS A 67 -4.36 -27.91 2.74
N GLY A 68 -5.58 -28.39 2.71
CA GLY A 68 -6.45 -28.26 1.53
C GLY A 68 -6.81 -26.81 1.20
N VAL A 69 -7.42 -26.61 0.02
CA VAL A 69 -7.87 -25.33 -0.55
C VAL A 69 -8.58 -24.45 0.50
N SER A 70 -9.40 -25.07 1.36
CA SER A 70 -10.19 -24.34 2.36
C SER A 70 -9.38 -23.65 3.46
N VAL A 71 -8.16 -24.08 3.70
CA VAL A 71 -7.26 -23.51 4.73
C VAL A 71 -6.17 -22.68 4.08
N LEU A 72 -5.57 -23.17 3.00
CA LEU A 72 -4.43 -22.53 2.38
C LEU A 72 -4.81 -21.22 1.69
N VAL A 73 -5.91 -21.20 0.92
CA VAL A 73 -6.36 -19.99 0.20
C VAL A 73 -6.62 -18.80 1.15
N PRO A 74 -7.38 -18.95 2.26
CA PRO A 74 -7.56 -17.85 3.20
C PRO A 74 -6.27 -17.34 3.83
N ILE A 75 -5.37 -18.24 4.22
CA ILE A 75 -4.12 -17.86 4.89
C ILE A 75 -3.21 -17.10 3.91
N VAL A 76 -3.02 -17.63 2.70
CA VAL A 76 -2.20 -16.97 1.66
C VAL A 76 -2.80 -15.60 1.32
N PHE A 77 -4.11 -15.53 1.10
CA PHE A 77 -4.80 -14.28 0.80
C PHE A 77 -4.58 -13.26 1.91
N MET A 78 -4.78 -13.65 3.17
CA MET A 78 -4.60 -12.77 4.33
C MET A 78 -3.18 -12.24 4.45
N VAL A 79 -2.18 -13.13 4.35
CA VAL A 79 -0.76 -12.76 4.45
C VAL A 79 -0.36 -11.78 3.35
N ILE A 80 -0.78 -12.06 2.12
CA ILE A 80 -0.47 -11.20 0.97
C ILE A 80 -1.24 -9.88 1.03
N ALA A 81 -2.48 -9.87 1.51
CA ALA A 81 -3.24 -8.64 1.70
C ALA A 81 -2.61 -7.74 2.79
N ILE A 82 -2.19 -8.31 3.91
CA ILE A 82 -1.47 -7.56 4.96
C ILE A 82 -0.16 -7.00 4.39
N HIS A 83 0.60 -7.80 3.65
CA HIS A 83 1.80 -7.33 2.97
C HIS A 83 1.51 -6.15 2.03
N GLY A 84 0.48 -6.24 1.20
CA GLY A 84 0.06 -5.16 0.31
C GLY A 84 -0.25 -3.85 1.05
N GLY A 85 -0.87 -3.93 2.22
CA GLY A 85 -1.21 -2.78 3.06
C GLY A 85 0.00 -2.01 3.62
N PHE A 86 1.11 -2.70 3.85
CA PHE A 86 2.33 -2.14 4.45
C PHE A 86 3.50 -2.00 3.45
N GLY A 87 3.68 -2.96 2.54
CA GLY A 87 4.82 -3.03 1.63
C GLY A 87 4.73 -2.11 0.40
N GLY A 88 3.52 -1.85 -0.08
CA GLY A 88 3.29 -1.05 -1.30
C GLY A 88 3.27 -1.86 -2.60
N GLY A 89 2.98 -1.18 -3.73
CA GLY A 89 2.69 -1.82 -5.02
C GLY A 89 3.85 -2.58 -5.66
N ASP A 90 5.07 -2.10 -5.51
CA ASP A 90 6.24 -2.68 -6.20
C ASP A 90 6.61 -4.07 -5.65
N SER A 91 6.33 -4.33 -4.38
CA SER A 91 6.56 -5.64 -3.75
C SER A 91 5.61 -6.74 -4.24
N MET A 92 4.50 -6.37 -4.91
CA MET A 92 3.56 -7.34 -5.48
C MET A 92 4.20 -8.22 -6.54
N ILE A 93 5.12 -7.69 -7.33
CA ILE A 93 5.77 -8.41 -8.43
C ILE A 93 6.57 -9.61 -7.89
N ALA A 94 7.24 -9.43 -6.75
CA ALA A 94 8.01 -10.51 -6.11
C ALA A 94 7.13 -11.67 -5.63
N LEU A 95 5.84 -11.44 -5.38
CA LEU A 95 4.91 -12.46 -4.90
C LEU A 95 4.21 -13.24 -6.03
N VAL A 96 4.35 -12.81 -7.28
CA VAL A 96 3.71 -13.49 -8.43
C VAL A 96 4.13 -14.95 -8.57
N PRO A 97 5.45 -15.32 -8.53
CA PRO A 97 5.86 -16.71 -8.61
C PRO A 97 5.22 -17.57 -7.54
N LEU A 98 5.07 -17.01 -6.33
CA LEU A 98 4.44 -17.68 -5.20
C LEU A 98 2.97 -18.02 -5.47
N GLY A 99 2.19 -17.06 -6.00
CA GLY A 99 0.79 -17.30 -6.36
C GLY A 99 0.64 -18.34 -7.47
N VAL A 100 1.54 -18.31 -8.46
CA VAL A 100 1.58 -19.32 -9.52
C VAL A 100 1.84 -20.70 -8.94
N MET A 101 2.86 -20.84 -8.09
CA MET A 101 3.20 -22.10 -7.43
C MET A 101 2.02 -22.61 -6.58
N MET A 102 1.37 -21.74 -5.80
CA MET A 102 0.21 -22.11 -4.99
C MET A 102 -0.98 -22.58 -5.84
N ALA A 103 -1.29 -21.86 -6.91
CA ALA A 103 -2.38 -22.25 -7.80
C ALA A 103 -2.10 -23.60 -8.47
N LYS A 104 -0.87 -23.83 -8.96
CA LYS A 104 -0.43 -25.11 -9.52
C LYS A 104 -0.56 -26.24 -8.48
N LYS A 105 -0.04 -26.05 -7.27
CA LYS A 105 -0.06 -27.07 -6.21
C LYS A 105 -1.48 -27.44 -5.78
N LEU A 106 -2.38 -26.46 -5.72
CA LEU A 106 -3.77 -26.70 -5.38
C LEU A 106 -4.61 -27.15 -6.57
N ARG A 107 -4.02 -27.35 -7.74
CA ARG A 107 -4.66 -27.70 -9.00
C ARG A 107 -5.83 -26.76 -9.35
N LEU A 108 -5.56 -25.46 -9.17
CA LEU A 108 -6.48 -24.38 -9.50
C LEU A 108 -6.05 -23.70 -10.79
N ASP A 109 -6.93 -22.92 -11.39
CA ASP A 109 -6.66 -22.23 -12.63
C ASP A 109 -5.67 -21.05 -12.48
N PRO A 110 -5.08 -20.53 -13.57
CA PRO A 110 -4.18 -19.39 -13.54
C PRO A 110 -4.80 -18.11 -12.95
N ILE A 111 -6.12 -17.95 -13.01
CA ILE A 111 -6.83 -16.81 -12.38
C ILE A 111 -6.61 -16.81 -10.88
N MET A 112 -6.52 -17.98 -10.26
CA MET A 112 -6.22 -18.08 -8.84
C MET A 112 -4.82 -17.57 -8.48
N ALA A 113 -3.83 -17.69 -9.36
CA ALA A 113 -2.52 -17.08 -9.14
C ALA A 113 -2.64 -15.55 -9.05
N VAL A 114 -3.41 -14.94 -9.95
CA VAL A 114 -3.69 -13.50 -9.93
C VAL A 114 -4.52 -13.10 -8.71
N ALA A 115 -5.51 -13.90 -8.34
CA ALA A 115 -6.36 -13.64 -7.17
C ALA A 115 -5.57 -13.70 -5.85
N LEU A 116 -4.69 -14.68 -5.70
CA LEU A 116 -3.88 -14.84 -4.49
C LEU A 116 -2.74 -13.82 -4.39
N THR A 117 -2.27 -13.24 -5.49
CA THR A 117 -1.18 -12.25 -5.48
C THR A 117 -1.70 -10.84 -5.66
N PHE A 118 -2.11 -10.50 -6.87
CA PHE A 118 -2.49 -9.14 -7.23
C PHE A 118 -3.75 -8.68 -6.49
N PHE A 119 -4.84 -9.45 -6.58
CA PHE A 119 -6.11 -9.05 -5.96
C PHE A 119 -6.00 -9.02 -4.43
N ALA A 120 -5.36 -10.01 -3.81
CA ALA A 120 -5.12 -10.03 -2.37
C ALA A 120 -4.28 -8.82 -1.92
N SER A 121 -3.15 -8.57 -2.58
CA SER A 121 -2.28 -7.44 -2.25
C SER A 121 -3.00 -6.09 -2.47
N PHE A 122 -3.79 -5.99 -3.53
CA PHE A 122 -4.51 -4.76 -3.86
C PHE A 122 -5.63 -4.44 -2.86
N THR A 123 -6.33 -5.46 -2.32
CA THR A 123 -7.32 -5.25 -1.24
C THR A 123 -6.68 -4.69 0.02
N GLY A 124 -5.49 -5.17 0.39
CA GLY A 124 -4.73 -4.62 1.51
C GLY A 124 -4.19 -3.21 1.22
N PHE A 125 -3.67 -2.99 0.03
CA PHE A 125 -3.12 -1.71 -0.39
C PHE A 125 -4.17 -0.59 -0.46
N ALA A 126 -5.41 -0.89 -0.86
CA ALA A 126 -6.46 0.10 -1.07
C ALA A 126 -6.78 0.92 0.20
N VAL A 127 -6.77 0.28 1.36
CA VAL A 127 -7.09 0.90 2.67
C VAL A 127 -5.93 0.75 3.66
N GLY A 128 -4.76 0.33 3.19
CA GLY A 128 -3.59 0.08 4.02
C GLY A 128 -3.00 1.35 4.65
N PRO A 129 -2.38 1.22 5.84
CA PRO A 129 -1.88 2.36 6.62
C PRO A 129 -0.90 3.24 5.84
N ARG A 130 -0.05 2.63 5.00
CA ARG A 130 0.96 3.35 4.22
C ARG A 130 0.36 4.32 3.21
N ARG A 131 -0.65 3.89 2.46
CA ARG A 131 -1.29 4.74 1.44
C ARG A 131 -2.10 5.87 2.07
N ILE A 132 -2.84 5.53 3.12
CA ILE A 132 -3.69 6.48 3.81
C ILE A 132 -2.86 7.56 4.50
N SER A 133 -1.75 7.21 5.15
CA SER A 133 -0.87 8.20 5.77
C SER A 133 -0.35 9.22 4.75
N THR A 134 0.01 8.77 3.54
CA THR A 134 0.42 9.68 2.46
C THR A 134 -0.73 10.62 2.05
N ALA A 135 -1.94 10.10 1.87
CA ALA A 135 -3.10 10.92 1.51
C ALA A 135 -3.46 11.93 2.63
N GLN A 136 -3.40 11.50 3.89
CA GLN A 136 -3.64 12.38 5.04
C GLN A 136 -2.61 13.53 5.12
N LEU A 137 -1.33 13.25 4.85
CA LEU A 137 -0.31 14.29 4.76
C LEU A 137 -0.60 15.30 3.67
N MET A 138 -1.04 14.85 2.49
CA MET A 138 -1.37 15.74 1.37
C MET A 138 -2.59 16.62 1.65
N MET A 139 -3.51 16.16 2.51
CA MET A 139 -4.72 16.90 2.89
C MET A 139 -4.57 17.71 4.18
N ASP A 140 -3.36 17.78 4.74
CA ASP A 140 -3.08 18.43 6.04
C ASP A 140 -3.97 17.92 7.19
N VAL A 141 -4.32 16.63 7.13
CA VAL A 141 -5.08 15.94 8.18
C VAL A 141 -4.10 15.19 9.07
N PRO A 142 -4.31 15.15 10.40
CA PRO A 142 -3.43 14.39 11.29
C PRO A 142 -3.27 12.95 10.83
N MET A 143 -2.01 12.51 10.67
CA MET A 143 -1.71 11.15 10.23
C MET A 143 -2.31 10.12 11.20
N TYR A 144 -2.78 9.02 10.61
CA TYR A 144 -3.45 7.94 11.36
C TYR A 144 -4.72 8.37 12.12
N SER A 145 -5.27 9.58 11.88
CA SER A 145 -6.60 9.91 12.37
C SER A 145 -7.63 8.92 11.83
N GLY A 146 -8.57 8.48 12.65
CA GLY A 146 -9.52 7.42 12.29
C GLY A 146 -8.87 6.05 12.06
N PHE A 147 -7.74 5.75 12.73
CA PHE A 147 -7.01 4.49 12.56
C PHE A 147 -7.87 3.26 12.86
N VAL A 148 -8.68 3.32 13.92
CA VAL A 148 -9.51 2.18 14.34
C VAL A 148 -10.59 1.89 13.31
N GLU A 149 -11.33 2.92 12.88
CA GLU A 149 -12.40 2.82 11.89
C GLU A 149 -11.87 2.28 10.55
N ARG A 150 -10.72 2.79 10.12
CA ARG A 150 -10.06 2.35 8.88
C ARG A 150 -9.53 0.94 8.98
N THR A 151 -9.03 0.53 10.14
CA THR A 151 -8.60 -0.86 10.37
C THR A 151 -9.80 -1.81 10.30
N VAL A 152 -10.95 -1.43 10.84
CA VAL A 152 -12.19 -2.20 10.71
C VAL A 152 -12.61 -2.33 9.24
N ILE A 153 -12.62 -1.22 8.50
CA ILE A 153 -12.93 -1.22 7.06
C ILE A 153 -11.94 -2.11 6.29
N LEU A 154 -10.65 -2.01 6.57
CA LEU A 154 -9.61 -2.84 5.97
C LEU A 154 -9.88 -4.34 6.20
N LEU A 155 -10.17 -4.73 7.44
CA LEU A 155 -10.47 -6.12 7.79
C LEU A 155 -11.74 -6.62 7.10
N VAL A 156 -12.77 -5.78 6.99
CA VAL A 156 -14.01 -6.11 6.26
C VAL A 156 -13.71 -6.35 4.77
N ILE A 157 -12.98 -5.44 4.12
CA ILE A 157 -12.64 -5.56 2.70
C ILE A 157 -11.77 -6.80 2.44
N ILE A 158 -10.74 -7.04 3.27
CA ILE A 158 -9.91 -8.25 3.17
C ILE A 158 -10.76 -9.50 3.36
N THR A 159 -11.67 -9.51 4.33
CA THR A 159 -12.54 -10.66 4.59
C THR A 159 -13.47 -10.94 3.42
N ILE A 160 -14.09 -9.91 2.84
CA ILE A 160 -14.96 -10.07 1.66
C ILE A 160 -14.16 -10.61 0.47
N GLY A 161 -12.99 -10.01 0.17
CA GLY A 161 -12.12 -10.47 -0.91
C GLY A 161 -11.64 -11.91 -0.70
N MET A 162 -11.25 -12.25 0.51
CA MET A 162 -10.84 -13.60 0.91
C MET A 162 -11.98 -14.61 0.73
N LEU A 163 -13.19 -14.31 1.20
CA LEU A 163 -14.34 -15.21 1.07
C LEU A 163 -14.76 -15.40 -0.38
N TYR A 164 -14.72 -14.33 -1.19
CA TYR A 164 -14.98 -14.41 -2.62
C TYR A 164 -13.95 -15.32 -3.31
N THR A 165 -12.68 -15.12 -3.04
CA THR A 165 -11.58 -15.92 -3.61
C THR A 165 -11.67 -17.39 -3.16
N LEU A 166 -11.99 -17.63 -1.89
CA LEU A 166 -12.19 -18.97 -1.36
C LEU A 166 -13.40 -19.68 -2.00
N HIS A 167 -14.52 -18.96 -2.18
CA HIS A 167 -15.68 -19.50 -2.85
C HIS A 167 -15.35 -19.93 -4.29
N TYR A 168 -14.65 -19.08 -5.04
CA TYR A 168 -14.21 -19.38 -6.38
C TYR A 168 -13.23 -20.57 -6.42
N ALA A 169 -12.24 -20.60 -5.53
CA ALA A 169 -11.29 -21.71 -5.41
C ALA A 169 -11.98 -23.07 -5.12
N ARG A 170 -12.94 -23.08 -4.22
CA ARG A 170 -13.74 -24.29 -3.91
C ARG A 170 -14.61 -24.75 -5.07
N LYS A 171 -15.16 -23.80 -5.83
CA LYS A 171 -15.96 -24.09 -7.01
C LYS A 171 -15.11 -24.80 -8.08
N ILE A 172 -13.91 -24.30 -8.36
CA ILE A 172 -13.01 -24.88 -9.37
C ILE A 172 -12.40 -26.20 -8.89
N ALA A 173 -12.03 -26.29 -7.61
CA ALA A 173 -11.48 -27.52 -7.04
C ALA A 173 -12.48 -28.71 -7.13
N LYS A 174 -13.79 -28.42 -7.13
CA LYS A 174 -14.84 -29.43 -7.31
C LYS A 174 -15.13 -29.73 -8.79
N ASP A 175 -15.08 -28.73 -9.63
CA ASP A 175 -15.44 -28.82 -11.04
C ASP A 175 -14.63 -27.81 -11.87
N PRO A 176 -13.49 -28.25 -12.44
CA PRO A 176 -12.62 -27.40 -13.24
C PRO A 176 -13.31 -26.74 -14.46
N THR A 177 -14.38 -27.34 -14.98
CA THR A 177 -15.13 -26.76 -16.13
C THR A 177 -15.81 -25.43 -15.78
N LYS A 178 -15.95 -25.12 -14.49
CA LYS A 178 -16.53 -23.86 -14.00
C LYS A 178 -15.50 -22.74 -13.86
N SER A 179 -14.29 -22.95 -14.38
CA SER A 179 -13.28 -21.89 -14.46
C SER A 179 -13.77 -20.73 -15.30
N ALA A 180 -13.47 -19.50 -14.87
CA ALA A 180 -13.77 -18.29 -15.63
C ALA A 180 -12.87 -18.15 -16.88
N MET A 181 -11.91 -19.03 -17.09
CA MET A 181 -11.13 -19.10 -18.33
C MET A 181 -11.93 -19.66 -19.51
N GLY A 182 -13.09 -20.26 -19.27
CA GLY A 182 -14.00 -20.74 -20.32
C GLY A 182 -13.57 -22.04 -21.01
N ASN A 183 -12.37 -22.56 -20.69
CA ASN A 183 -11.86 -23.84 -21.18
C ASN A 183 -11.09 -24.57 -20.08
N THR A 184 -10.68 -25.82 -20.32
CA THR A 184 -9.90 -26.65 -19.42
C THR A 184 -8.47 -26.94 -19.93
N ASP A 185 -8.07 -26.33 -21.04
CA ASP A 185 -6.75 -26.57 -21.68
C ASP A 185 -5.59 -26.21 -20.75
N TRP A 186 -5.82 -25.29 -19.85
CA TRP A 186 -4.87 -24.91 -18.80
C TRP A 186 -4.52 -26.07 -17.86
N MET A 187 -5.39 -27.07 -17.70
CA MET A 187 -5.13 -28.22 -16.83
C MET A 187 -3.92 -29.04 -17.32
N GLU A 188 -3.82 -29.26 -18.63
CA GLU A 188 -2.71 -30.02 -19.19
C GLU A 188 -1.41 -29.19 -19.21
N THR A 189 -1.47 -27.93 -19.68
CA THR A 189 -0.29 -27.08 -19.85
C THR A 189 0.23 -26.53 -18.52
N TYR A 190 -0.69 -26.07 -17.66
CA TYR A 190 -0.34 -25.38 -16.41
C TYR A 190 0.09 -26.35 -15.31
N HIS A 191 -0.41 -27.59 -15.33
CA HIS A 191 -0.05 -28.62 -14.35
C HIS A 191 0.99 -29.62 -14.84
N ALA A 192 1.29 -29.71 -16.13
CA ALA A 192 2.36 -30.55 -16.66
C ALA A 192 3.75 -30.14 -16.15
N GLU A 193 3.91 -28.86 -15.82
CA GLU A 193 5.15 -28.31 -15.25
C GLU A 193 5.24 -28.47 -13.70
N THR A 194 4.37 -29.26 -13.09
CA THR A 194 4.32 -29.44 -11.63
C THR A 194 5.43 -30.39 -11.13
N GLY A 195 6.67 -30.12 -11.52
CA GLY A 195 7.87 -30.81 -11.01
C GLY A 195 8.57 -30.09 -9.86
N ASP A 196 8.17 -28.85 -9.57
CA ASP A 196 8.78 -28.08 -8.49
C ASP A 196 8.10 -28.45 -7.17
N GLU A 197 8.65 -29.48 -6.50
CA GLU A 197 8.47 -29.62 -5.06
C GLU A 197 8.94 -28.31 -4.43
N MET A 198 8.11 -27.72 -3.54
CA MET A 198 8.57 -26.55 -2.79
C MET A 198 9.84 -26.93 -2.06
N GLU A 199 10.93 -26.22 -2.36
CA GLU A 199 12.18 -26.40 -1.61
C GLU A 199 11.89 -26.33 -0.11
N VAL A 200 12.54 -27.20 0.64
CA VAL A 200 12.43 -27.23 2.10
C VAL A 200 12.89 -25.89 2.66
N VAL A 201 11.94 -25.05 3.05
CA VAL A 201 12.25 -23.74 3.63
C VAL A 201 12.39 -23.90 5.14
N ALA A 202 13.63 -23.80 5.63
CA ALA A 202 13.90 -23.81 7.07
C ALA A 202 13.43 -22.51 7.73
N PHE A 203 12.96 -22.59 8.98
CA PHE A 203 12.62 -21.40 9.75
C PHE A 203 13.87 -20.57 10.05
N ASN A 204 13.87 -19.30 9.61
CA ASN A 204 14.94 -18.37 9.90
C ASN A 204 14.50 -17.38 11.01
N PRO A 205 15.05 -17.49 12.25
CA PRO A 205 14.67 -16.61 13.34
C PRO A 205 15.05 -15.14 13.09
N ARG A 206 16.07 -14.86 12.26
CA ARG A 206 16.43 -13.48 11.90
C ARG A 206 15.38 -12.87 11.00
N ALA A 207 14.88 -13.61 10.01
CA ALA A 207 13.82 -13.18 9.14
C ALA A 207 12.52 -12.92 9.93
N ALA A 208 12.19 -13.81 10.88
CA ALA A 208 11.05 -13.62 11.77
C ALA A 208 11.19 -12.35 12.62
N LEU A 209 12.36 -12.10 13.21
CA LEU A 209 12.60 -10.91 14.01
C LEU A 209 12.48 -9.63 13.20
N VAL A 210 13.07 -9.58 11.98
CA VAL A 210 12.95 -8.43 11.06
C VAL A 210 11.50 -8.18 10.69
N THR A 211 10.74 -9.24 10.38
CA THR A 211 9.31 -9.12 10.06
C THR A 211 8.50 -8.57 11.24
N VAL A 212 8.78 -9.05 12.45
CA VAL A 212 8.12 -8.55 13.67
C VAL A 212 8.47 -7.08 13.91
N LEU A 213 9.73 -6.68 13.79
CA LEU A 213 10.17 -5.29 13.96
C LEU A 213 9.53 -4.37 12.91
N PHE A 214 9.39 -4.85 11.67
CA PHE A 214 8.71 -4.10 10.61
C PHE A 214 7.25 -3.77 10.96
N PHE A 215 6.49 -4.71 11.47
CA PHE A 215 5.11 -4.43 11.88
C PHE A 215 5.06 -3.63 13.20
N ALA A 216 5.91 -3.97 14.17
CA ALA A 216 5.95 -3.31 15.47
C ALA A 216 6.21 -1.81 15.35
N GLN A 217 7.06 -1.35 14.43
CA GLN A 217 7.33 0.07 14.22
C GLN A 217 6.05 0.86 13.90
N TYR A 218 5.11 0.30 13.11
CA TYR A 218 3.86 0.99 12.79
C TYR A 218 2.98 1.14 14.04
N PHE A 219 2.91 0.12 14.90
CA PHE A 219 2.17 0.23 16.16
C PHE A 219 2.81 1.28 17.08
N VAL A 220 4.15 1.33 17.16
CA VAL A 220 4.87 2.36 17.92
C VAL A 220 4.56 3.75 17.37
N ILE A 221 4.64 3.96 16.06
CA ILE A 221 4.35 5.24 15.41
C ILE A 221 2.91 5.66 15.70
N VAL A 222 1.93 4.77 15.48
CA VAL A 222 0.52 5.05 15.75
C VAL A 222 0.31 5.41 17.21
N TYR A 223 0.88 4.66 18.15
CA TYR A 223 0.79 4.96 19.58
C TYR A 223 1.37 6.34 19.91
N MET A 224 2.58 6.66 19.39
CA MET A 224 3.23 7.95 19.62
C MET A 224 2.41 9.12 19.07
N MET A 225 1.78 8.94 17.92
CA MET A 225 0.99 10.01 17.31
C MET A 225 -0.40 10.16 17.93
N THR A 226 -1.09 9.04 18.21
CA THR A 226 -2.49 9.08 18.68
C THR A 226 -2.61 9.26 20.19
N VAL A 227 -1.74 8.62 20.98
CA VAL A 227 -1.80 8.64 22.44
C VAL A 227 -0.90 9.73 23.04
N LEU A 228 0.32 9.87 22.52
CA LEU A 228 1.26 10.88 23.02
C LEU A 228 1.13 12.23 22.30
N GLY A 229 0.30 12.35 21.27
CA GLY A 229 0.08 13.58 20.51
C GLY A 229 1.32 14.10 19.77
N MET A 230 2.27 13.22 19.45
CA MET A 230 3.49 13.62 18.77
C MET A 230 3.23 14.01 17.31
N ALA A 231 4.01 14.97 16.81
CA ALA A 231 3.92 15.41 15.42
C ALA A 231 4.37 14.32 14.43
N ASN A 232 3.97 14.43 13.17
CA ASN A 232 4.30 13.49 12.09
C ASN A 232 5.81 13.28 11.90
N THR A 233 6.66 14.19 12.39
CA THR A 233 8.13 14.09 12.38
C THR A 233 8.67 12.90 13.15
N ILE A 234 7.87 12.30 14.06
CA ILE A 234 8.25 11.09 14.78
C ILE A 234 8.40 9.87 13.86
N MET A 235 7.70 9.87 12.73
CA MET A 235 7.69 8.74 11.80
C MET A 235 9.09 8.39 11.26
N PRO A 236 9.87 9.31 10.68
CA PRO A 236 11.25 9.02 10.29
C PRO A 236 12.16 8.69 11.48
N ALA A 237 11.93 9.32 12.64
CA ALA A 237 12.72 9.08 13.83
C ALA A 237 12.61 7.64 14.37
N VAL A 238 11.46 6.99 14.13
CA VAL A 238 11.27 5.56 14.44
C VAL A 238 11.74 4.68 13.30
N GLN A 239 11.41 5.03 12.04
CA GLN A 239 11.69 4.19 10.89
C GLN A 239 13.18 4.05 10.57
N ILE A 240 13.97 5.11 10.68
CA ILE A 240 15.40 5.08 10.36
C ILE A 240 16.17 4.10 11.26
N PRO A 241 16.09 4.19 12.61
CA PRO A 241 16.76 3.23 13.47
C PRO A 241 16.30 1.79 13.27
N VAL A 242 15.00 1.58 13.07
CA VAL A 242 14.44 0.24 12.83
C VAL A 242 14.95 -0.33 11.51
N ALA A 243 15.00 0.47 10.44
CA ALA A 243 15.50 0.02 9.14
C ALA A 243 16.98 -0.39 9.22
N ILE A 244 17.81 0.42 9.88
CA ILE A 244 19.23 0.12 10.10
C ILE A 244 19.37 -1.17 10.93
N LEU A 245 18.63 -1.28 12.03
CA LEU A 245 18.65 -2.46 12.90
C LEU A 245 18.24 -3.73 12.14
N CYS A 246 17.17 -3.67 11.35
CA CYS A 246 16.72 -4.79 10.52
C CYS A 246 17.79 -5.22 9.51
N GLY A 247 18.44 -4.27 8.82
CA GLY A 247 19.53 -4.56 7.91
C GLY A 247 20.70 -5.25 8.60
N LEU A 248 21.13 -4.75 9.77
CA LEU A 248 22.22 -5.32 10.55
C LEU A 248 21.88 -6.72 11.11
N ILE A 249 20.68 -6.94 11.63
CA ILE A 249 20.21 -8.26 12.13
C ILE A 249 20.27 -9.28 10.99
N TYR A 250 19.91 -8.86 9.78
CA TYR A 250 19.94 -9.73 8.61
C TYR A 250 21.34 -9.92 8.00
N GLY A 251 22.36 -9.27 8.59
CA GLY A 251 23.76 -9.41 8.20
C GLY A 251 24.19 -8.52 7.04
N GLN A 252 23.45 -7.46 6.75
CA GLN A 252 23.86 -6.45 5.78
C GLN A 252 24.88 -5.50 6.41
N ASN A 253 25.88 -5.10 5.63
CA ASN A 253 26.79 -4.01 6.01
C ASN A 253 26.15 -2.65 5.69
N LEU A 254 26.74 -1.57 6.23
CA LEU A 254 26.22 -0.21 6.06
C LEU A 254 26.13 0.23 4.59
N ASP A 255 27.03 -0.24 3.72
CA ASP A 255 27.01 0.09 2.30
C ASP A 255 25.79 -0.53 1.61
N LYS A 256 25.45 -1.79 1.92
CA LYS A 256 24.25 -2.44 1.43
C LYS A 256 22.98 -1.79 1.94
N ILE A 257 22.96 -1.41 3.22
CA ILE A 257 21.85 -0.66 3.81
C ILE A 257 21.66 0.68 3.10
N GLY A 258 22.75 1.43 2.87
CA GLY A 258 22.72 2.69 2.14
C GLY A 258 22.23 2.53 0.69
N ALA A 259 22.71 1.51 -0.02
CA ALA A 259 22.25 1.20 -1.38
C ALA A 259 20.77 0.82 -1.43
N ALA A 260 20.30 0.01 -0.48
CA ALA A 260 18.90 -0.39 -0.37
C ALA A 260 18.00 0.82 -0.02
N PHE A 261 18.47 1.71 0.86
CA PHE A 261 17.80 2.97 1.18
C PHE A 261 17.67 3.86 -0.07
N ALA A 262 18.76 4.07 -0.81
CA ALA A 262 18.77 4.85 -2.04
C ALA A 262 17.81 4.26 -3.09
N LYS A 263 17.78 2.94 -3.25
CA LYS A 263 16.85 2.25 -4.15
C LYS A 263 15.39 2.45 -3.72
N GLY A 264 15.09 2.32 -2.42
CA GLY A 264 13.75 2.53 -1.89
C GLY A 264 13.27 3.98 -2.06
N THR A 265 14.16 4.96 -1.83
CA THR A 265 13.91 6.38 -2.06
C THR A 265 13.66 6.67 -3.54
N SER A 266 14.47 6.10 -4.44
CA SER A 266 14.29 6.24 -5.90
C SER A 266 12.93 5.71 -6.37
N GLY A 267 12.44 4.62 -5.79
CA GLY A 267 11.09 4.12 -6.06
C GLY A 267 9.96 5.10 -5.73
N MET A 268 10.21 6.08 -4.84
CA MET A 268 9.23 7.12 -4.48
C MET A 268 9.39 8.41 -5.30
N ALA A 269 10.40 8.52 -6.15
CA ALA A 269 10.71 9.76 -6.87
C ALA A 269 9.56 10.26 -7.76
N PHE A 270 8.86 9.34 -8.45
CA PHE A 270 7.70 9.69 -9.27
C PHE A 270 6.57 10.28 -8.42
N VAL A 271 6.25 9.65 -7.29
CA VAL A 271 5.19 10.13 -6.38
C VAL A 271 5.58 11.47 -5.77
N ALA A 272 6.84 11.66 -5.40
CA ALA A 272 7.37 12.93 -4.91
C ALA A 272 7.22 14.05 -5.95
N ALA A 273 7.53 13.76 -7.23
CA ALA A 273 7.34 14.70 -8.32
C ALA A 273 5.86 15.08 -8.52
N VAL A 274 4.95 14.09 -8.47
CA VAL A 274 3.50 14.33 -8.56
C VAL A 274 3.02 15.22 -7.44
N ILE A 275 3.47 15.00 -6.20
CA ILE A 275 3.13 15.83 -5.03
C ILE A 275 3.61 17.27 -5.22
N GLY A 276 4.85 17.47 -5.70
CA GLY A 276 5.38 18.81 -5.99
C GLY A 276 4.59 19.55 -7.07
N LEU A 277 4.20 18.84 -8.13
CA LEU A 277 3.33 19.40 -9.18
C LEU A 277 1.92 19.70 -8.69
N ALA A 278 1.36 18.87 -7.83
CA ALA A 278 0.08 19.14 -7.18
C ALA A 278 0.14 20.41 -6.31
N GLY A 279 1.24 20.61 -5.56
CA GLY A 279 1.51 21.86 -4.84
C GLY A 279 1.60 23.07 -5.78
N THR A 280 2.18 22.90 -6.96
CA THR A 280 2.19 23.94 -8.00
C THR A 280 0.78 24.30 -8.47
N MET A 281 -0.04 23.28 -8.76
CA MET A 281 -1.45 23.51 -9.14
C MET A 281 -2.23 24.24 -8.06
N SER A 282 -2.02 23.85 -6.79
CA SER A 282 -2.66 24.55 -5.66
C SER A 282 -2.29 26.03 -5.63
N LEU A 283 -1.02 26.38 -5.79
CA LEU A 283 -0.56 27.78 -5.85
C LEU A 283 -1.15 28.54 -7.03
N VAL A 284 -1.26 27.91 -8.20
CA VAL A 284 -1.89 28.54 -9.38
C VAL A 284 -3.36 28.83 -9.12
N MET A 285 -4.08 27.86 -8.54
CA MET A 285 -5.52 28.03 -8.23
C MET A 285 -5.75 29.04 -7.11
N GLU A 286 -4.89 29.08 -6.11
CA GLU A 286 -4.95 30.01 -5.00
C GLU A 286 -4.70 31.45 -5.48
N ASN A 287 -3.62 31.69 -6.21
CA ASN A 287 -3.29 33.01 -6.75
C ASN A 287 -4.26 33.47 -7.85
N GLY A 288 -4.89 32.53 -8.55
CA GLY A 288 -5.98 32.79 -9.48
C GLY A 288 -7.34 33.01 -8.80
N ASN A 289 -7.43 32.87 -7.48
CA ASN A 289 -8.68 32.90 -6.69
C ASN A 289 -9.75 31.93 -7.20
N ILE A 290 -9.32 30.80 -7.83
CA ILE A 290 -10.21 29.81 -8.42
C ILE A 290 -10.54 28.70 -7.41
N LEU A 291 -9.60 28.41 -6.50
CA LEU A 291 -9.71 27.28 -5.55
C LEU A 291 -11.00 27.37 -4.71
N HIS A 292 -11.24 28.52 -4.09
CA HIS A 292 -12.44 28.75 -3.28
C HIS A 292 -13.73 28.66 -4.09
N THR A 293 -13.71 29.11 -5.34
CA THR A 293 -14.84 29.03 -6.26
C THR A 293 -15.18 27.57 -6.58
N ILE A 294 -14.16 26.75 -6.91
CA ILE A 294 -14.34 25.31 -7.19
C ILE A 294 -14.92 24.62 -5.95
N VAL A 295 -14.31 24.83 -4.77
CA VAL A 295 -14.78 24.21 -3.52
C VAL A 295 -16.21 24.61 -3.21
N TYR A 296 -16.56 25.88 -3.34
CA TYR A 296 -17.92 26.38 -3.07
C TYR A 296 -18.95 25.67 -3.95
N TYR A 297 -18.76 25.67 -5.27
CA TYR A 297 -19.70 25.05 -6.21
C TYR A 297 -19.72 23.52 -6.11
N ALA A 298 -18.60 22.88 -5.80
CA ALA A 298 -18.57 21.45 -5.56
C ALA A 298 -19.31 21.03 -4.27
N CYS A 299 -19.28 21.89 -3.23
CA CYS A 299 -19.95 21.61 -1.98
C CYS A 299 -21.45 21.96 -2.00
N LEU A 300 -21.93 22.81 -2.92
CA LEU A 300 -23.33 23.19 -3.02
C LEU A 300 -24.29 21.99 -3.07
N PRO A 301 -24.13 21.00 -3.97
CA PRO A 301 -25.02 19.84 -4.02
C PRO A 301 -24.90 18.93 -2.80
N LEU A 302 -23.77 18.98 -2.06
CA LEU A 302 -23.53 18.16 -0.89
C LEU A 302 -24.17 18.72 0.38
N ARG A 303 -24.50 20.03 0.41
CA ARG A 303 -25.13 20.71 1.58
C ARG A 303 -26.51 20.15 1.92
N GLU A 304 -27.24 19.66 0.93
CA GLU A 304 -28.60 19.13 1.10
C GLU A 304 -28.63 17.64 1.41
N LEU A 305 -27.45 16.96 1.34
CA LEU A 305 -27.35 15.53 1.59
C LEU A 305 -27.12 15.24 3.07
N SER A 306 -27.63 14.09 3.55
CA SER A 306 -27.26 13.59 4.86
C SER A 306 -25.74 13.32 4.94
N LEU A 307 -25.17 13.44 6.15
CA LEU A 307 -23.73 13.29 6.37
C LEU A 307 -23.15 12.01 5.73
N GLY A 308 -23.93 10.91 5.78
CA GLY A 308 -23.52 9.63 5.18
C GLY A 308 -23.53 9.64 3.65
N LEU A 309 -24.50 10.31 3.02
CA LEU A 309 -24.54 10.45 1.55
C LEU A 309 -23.52 11.47 1.06
N ALA A 310 -23.26 12.52 1.80
CA ALA A 310 -22.23 13.51 1.50
C ALA A 310 -20.82 12.88 1.52
N SER A 311 -20.55 11.96 2.48
CA SER A 311 -19.25 11.27 2.56
C SER A 311 -19.00 10.26 1.44
N VAL A 312 -20.05 9.77 0.76
CA VAL A 312 -19.93 8.90 -0.43
C VAL A 312 -19.75 9.73 -1.70
N GLY A 313 -20.23 10.98 -1.71
CA GLY A 313 -20.10 11.90 -2.85
C GLY A 313 -18.78 12.66 -2.92
N MET A 314 -17.98 12.64 -1.86
CA MET A 314 -16.62 13.17 -1.81
C MET A 314 -15.59 12.11 -2.25
#